data_27d06b80cb163bc4afcd65613deec683
#
_entry.id   27d06b80cb163bc4afcd65613deec683
#
_cell.length_a   1.000
_cell.length_b   1.000
_cell.length_c   1.000
_cell.angle_alpha   90.00
_cell.angle_beta   90.00
_cell.angle_gamma   90.00
#
_symmetry.space_group_name_H-M   'P 1'
#
loop_
_entity.id
_entity.type
_entity.pdbx_description
1 polymer ?
#
loop_
_entity_poly.entity_id
_entity_poly.type
_entity_poly.pdbx_seq_one_letter_code
_entity_poly.pdbx_strand_id
1 'polypeptide(L)'
;MRIAQIAPPIESVPPRLYGGTERIVSYLCEELVAQGHDVTLFASGDSETSARLVPVCRQALRLDRSVKDIIPYYILMMDKAHRMAAEFDILHFHIDQFHFPVFRELANKTVTTLHGRQDLPDLQKLYAGFPEMPLVSISLAQRAPLTGPRFVGNVPHGLPRDLLAPTLNARGGYLAFLGRIAPEKRVDRAIEIARAVGLPLKIAAKVDRVDEEYFRDKIEPLLAQPGIEYIGEIDDCAKGRFLGDARALLFPIDWPEPFGLVLIEAMACGTPVLAFNRGAVREVVDQGVTGFVVESVGEAICKIGSVLALDRCQVRRRFEERFTATRMTHDYLDIYAALLEREAPAKPPRASTRVIADSVPEIAAGRAAGVGLRENVVPPVAAAGEPQARSS
;
A
#
# COMPACT_ATOMS: atom_id res chain seq x y z
N MET A 1 -2.58 -2.43 -25.87
CA MET A 1 -1.57 -1.44 -25.41
C MET A 1 -0.33 -2.19 -24.94
N ARG A 2 0.85 -1.59 -25.09
CA ARG A 2 2.11 -2.05 -24.49
C ARG A 2 2.30 -1.30 -23.17
N ILE A 3 2.26 -2.01 -22.07
CA ILE A 3 2.17 -1.42 -20.73
C ILE A 3 3.37 -1.89 -19.90
N ALA A 4 4.16 -0.95 -19.36
CA ALA A 4 5.15 -1.26 -18.34
C ALA A 4 4.53 -1.09 -16.95
N GLN A 5 4.65 -2.11 -16.10
CA GLN A 5 4.34 -2.07 -14.68
C GLN A 5 5.65 -2.06 -13.89
N ILE A 6 5.88 -1.03 -13.09
CA ILE A 6 7.14 -0.85 -12.35
C ILE A 6 6.84 -1.01 -10.86
N ALA A 7 7.13 -2.20 -10.33
CA ALA A 7 6.89 -2.57 -8.93
C ALA A 7 8.08 -2.24 -8.02
N PRO A 8 7.88 -2.05 -6.71
CA PRO A 8 8.99 -2.02 -5.76
C PRO A 8 9.77 -3.34 -5.79
N PRO A 9 11.11 -3.32 -5.80
CA PRO A 9 11.90 -4.55 -5.79
C PRO A 9 12.09 -5.14 -4.37
N ILE A 10 11.31 -4.67 -3.40
CA ILE A 10 11.43 -5.05 -1.99
C ILE A 10 10.94 -6.47 -1.75
N GLU A 11 9.80 -6.83 -2.33
CA GLU A 11 9.25 -8.18 -2.35
C GLU A 11 9.15 -8.69 -3.78
N SER A 12 8.91 -10.00 -3.95
CA SER A 12 8.52 -10.57 -5.26
C SER A 12 7.10 -10.17 -5.64
N VAL A 13 6.76 -10.30 -6.91
CA VAL A 13 5.42 -10.08 -7.45
C VAL A 13 4.89 -11.42 -7.99
N PRO A 14 3.89 -12.08 -7.31
CA PRO A 14 3.32 -11.72 -6.00
C PRO A 14 4.31 -11.93 -4.84
N PRO A 15 4.07 -11.28 -3.69
CA PRO A 15 4.90 -11.49 -2.51
C PRO A 15 4.58 -12.85 -1.89
N ARG A 16 5.60 -13.50 -1.33
CA ARG A 16 5.43 -14.82 -0.68
C ARG A 16 4.58 -14.76 0.59
N LEU A 17 4.72 -13.68 1.34
CA LEU A 17 3.99 -13.45 2.60
C LEU A 17 3.38 -12.04 2.60
N TYR A 18 4.00 -11.11 3.35
CA TYR A 18 3.53 -9.73 3.45
C TYR A 18 4.04 -8.89 2.28
N GLY A 19 3.17 -8.05 1.69
CA GLY A 19 3.51 -7.17 0.58
C GLY A 19 2.24 -6.69 -0.14
N GLY A 20 1.61 -5.62 0.38
CA GLY A 20 0.32 -5.14 -0.15
C GLY A 20 0.44 -4.58 -1.56
N THR A 21 1.47 -3.79 -1.82
CA THR A 21 1.70 -3.14 -3.12
C THR A 21 1.98 -4.19 -4.19
N GLU A 22 2.95 -5.07 -3.95
CA GLU A 22 3.38 -6.09 -4.91
C GLU A 22 2.24 -7.08 -5.22
N ARG A 23 1.39 -7.36 -4.24
CA ARG A 23 0.20 -8.18 -4.42
C ARG A 23 -0.79 -7.54 -5.39
N ILE A 24 -1.08 -6.24 -5.22
CA ILE A 24 -1.97 -5.50 -6.12
C ILE A 24 -1.36 -5.37 -7.51
N VAL A 25 -0.06 -5.16 -7.63
CA VAL A 25 0.63 -5.13 -8.93
C VAL A 25 0.52 -6.47 -9.63
N SER A 26 0.67 -7.58 -8.91
CA SER A 26 0.46 -8.93 -9.46
C SER A 26 -0.95 -9.07 -10.04
N TYR A 27 -1.99 -8.75 -9.26
CA TYR A 27 -3.38 -8.87 -9.73
C TYR A 27 -3.66 -7.99 -10.94
N LEU A 28 -3.11 -6.78 -10.97
CA LEU A 28 -3.25 -5.87 -12.11
C LEU A 28 -2.52 -6.42 -13.36
N CYS A 29 -1.30 -6.92 -13.21
CA CYS A 29 -0.54 -7.51 -14.32
C CYS A 29 -1.27 -8.70 -14.95
N GLU A 30 -1.69 -9.66 -14.11
CA GLU A 30 -2.36 -10.87 -14.58
C GLU A 30 -3.69 -10.55 -15.29
N GLU A 31 -4.47 -9.62 -14.75
CA GLU A 31 -5.73 -9.20 -15.34
C GLU A 31 -5.51 -8.42 -16.66
N LEU A 32 -4.51 -7.55 -16.76
CA LEU A 32 -4.15 -6.86 -18.00
C LEU A 32 -3.72 -7.85 -19.09
N VAL A 33 -2.90 -8.87 -18.75
CA VAL A 33 -2.50 -9.93 -19.69
C VAL A 33 -3.71 -10.73 -20.14
N ALA A 34 -4.58 -11.12 -19.21
CA ALA A 34 -5.81 -11.86 -19.51
C ALA A 34 -6.76 -11.09 -20.45
N GLN A 35 -6.74 -9.76 -20.39
CA GLN A 35 -7.49 -8.88 -21.29
C GLN A 35 -6.76 -8.59 -22.62
N GLY A 36 -5.63 -9.27 -22.89
CA GLY A 36 -4.92 -9.21 -24.17
C GLY A 36 -3.98 -8.02 -24.34
N HIS A 37 -3.54 -7.39 -23.26
CA HIS A 37 -2.52 -6.36 -23.32
C HIS A 37 -1.10 -6.95 -23.29
N ASP A 38 -0.15 -6.26 -23.94
CA ASP A 38 1.28 -6.60 -23.89
C ASP A 38 1.90 -5.94 -22.66
N VAL A 39 2.07 -6.72 -21.59
CA VAL A 39 2.51 -6.24 -20.28
C VAL A 39 3.95 -6.65 -20.02
N THR A 40 4.75 -5.68 -19.59
CA THR A 40 6.11 -5.91 -19.09
C THR A 40 6.19 -5.49 -17.63
N LEU A 41 6.59 -6.42 -16.76
CA LEU A 41 6.76 -6.18 -15.33
C LEU A 41 8.24 -5.96 -14.99
N PHE A 42 8.58 -4.80 -14.42
CA PHE A 42 9.86 -4.52 -13.80
C PHE A 42 9.74 -4.84 -12.30
N ALA A 43 10.42 -5.90 -11.85
CA ALA A 43 10.33 -6.39 -10.47
C ALA A 43 11.60 -7.19 -10.09
N SER A 44 11.63 -7.79 -8.90
CA SER A 44 12.68 -8.74 -8.53
C SER A 44 12.64 -10.00 -9.40
N GLY A 45 13.79 -10.64 -9.59
CA GLY A 45 13.94 -11.77 -10.50
C GLY A 45 13.31 -13.08 -10.03
N ASP A 46 12.87 -13.16 -8.77
CA ASP A 46 12.09 -14.25 -8.19
C ASP A 46 10.57 -14.01 -8.27
N SER A 47 10.13 -12.99 -9.01
CA SER A 47 8.73 -12.74 -9.29
C SER A 47 8.15 -13.75 -10.30
N GLU A 48 6.86 -14.07 -10.12
CA GLU A 48 6.11 -15.01 -10.99
C GLU A 48 4.94 -14.27 -11.64
N THR A 49 4.93 -14.21 -12.98
CA THR A 49 3.90 -13.48 -13.74
C THR A 49 3.76 -14.04 -15.15
N SER A 50 2.55 -13.92 -15.72
CA SER A 50 2.30 -14.19 -17.14
C SER A 50 2.76 -13.05 -18.06
N ALA A 51 3.08 -11.87 -17.49
CA ALA A 51 3.69 -10.75 -18.20
C ALA A 51 5.17 -11.04 -18.52
N ARG A 52 5.75 -10.24 -19.44
CA ARG A 52 7.21 -10.27 -19.69
C ARG A 52 7.93 -9.72 -18.45
N LEU A 53 8.65 -10.56 -17.71
CA LEU A 53 9.45 -10.11 -16.55
C LEU A 53 10.77 -9.47 -17.01
N VAL A 54 11.05 -8.26 -16.51
CA VAL A 54 12.34 -7.56 -16.61
C VAL A 54 12.94 -7.48 -15.20
N PRO A 55 13.84 -8.41 -14.82
CA PRO A 55 14.41 -8.42 -13.49
C PRO A 55 15.32 -7.22 -13.24
N VAL A 56 15.12 -6.56 -12.09
CA VAL A 56 15.90 -5.39 -11.65
C VAL A 56 16.90 -5.73 -10.54
N CYS A 57 16.70 -6.86 -9.88
CA CYS A 57 17.60 -7.51 -8.94
C CYS A 57 17.41 -9.03 -9.03
N ARG A 58 18.31 -9.80 -8.45
CA ARG A 58 18.27 -11.27 -8.51
C ARG A 58 17.03 -11.86 -7.82
N GLN A 59 16.70 -11.32 -6.64
CA GLN A 59 15.57 -11.74 -5.79
C GLN A 59 15.07 -10.54 -4.99
N ALA A 60 13.92 -10.67 -4.36
CA ALA A 60 13.34 -9.67 -3.47
C ALA A 60 14.39 -9.13 -2.48
N LEU A 61 14.57 -7.79 -2.43
CA LEU A 61 15.67 -7.17 -1.66
C LEU A 61 15.56 -7.45 -0.17
N ARG A 62 14.33 -7.60 0.37
CA ARG A 62 14.12 -7.96 1.78
C ARG A 62 14.65 -9.34 2.13
N LEU A 63 14.69 -10.26 1.17
CA LEU A 63 15.18 -11.63 1.36
C LEU A 63 16.68 -11.76 1.10
N ASP A 64 17.32 -10.76 0.52
CA ASP A 64 18.75 -10.76 0.21
C ASP A 64 19.57 -10.12 1.34
N ARG A 65 20.14 -10.94 2.21
CA ARG A 65 20.97 -10.48 3.34
C ARG A 65 22.25 -9.74 2.91
N SER A 66 22.67 -9.85 1.65
CA SER A 66 23.84 -9.14 1.11
C SER A 66 23.53 -7.67 0.82
N VAL A 67 22.25 -7.32 0.62
CA VAL A 67 21.81 -5.95 0.37
C VAL A 67 21.90 -5.12 1.64
N LYS A 68 22.66 -4.03 1.55
CA LYS A 68 22.83 -3.06 2.67
C LYS A 68 22.11 -1.76 2.42
N ASP A 69 21.93 -1.39 1.15
CA ASP A 69 21.23 -0.19 0.71
C ASP A 69 20.37 -0.51 -0.51
N ILE A 70 19.10 -0.14 -0.45
CA ILE A 70 18.12 -0.38 -1.52
C ILE A 70 18.13 0.71 -2.60
N ILE A 71 18.63 1.91 -2.31
CA ILE A 71 18.59 3.06 -3.22
C ILE A 71 19.28 2.78 -4.56
N PRO A 72 20.48 2.15 -4.61
CA PRO A 72 21.14 1.81 -5.87
C PRO A 72 20.25 0.95 -6.79
N TYR A 73 19.49 0.02 -6.24
CA TYR A 73 18.60 -0.83 -7.02
C TYR A 73 17.43 -0.05 -7.64
N TYR A 74 16.86 0.91 -6.90
CA TYR A 74 15.83 1.81 -7.45
C TYR A 74 16.39 2.68 -8.56
N ILE A 75 17.60 3.23 -8.41
CA ILE A 75 18.25 4.06 -9.44
C ILE A 75 18.49 3.22 -10.70
N LEU A 76 19.05 2.01 -10.58
CA LEU A 76 19.30 1.10 -11.71
C LEU A 76 17.99 0.66 -12.39
N MET A 77 16.94 0.42 -11.62
CA MET A 77 15.62 0.10 -12.15
C MET A 77 15.04 1.26 -12.96
N MET A 78 15.11 2.49 -12.45
CA MET A 78 14.63 3.68 -13.15
C MET A 78 15.40 3.93 -14.43
N ASP A 79 16.73 3.80 -14.42
CA ASP A 79 17.56 3.91 -15.61
C ASP A 79 17.21 2.85 -16.67
N LYS A 80 17.01 1.60 -16.24
CA LYS A 80 16.60 0.51 -17.14
C LYS A 80 15.22 0.77 -17.75
N ALA A 81 14.23 1.15 -16.93
CA ALA A 81 12.89 1.48 -17.40
C ALA A 81 12.90 2.70 -18.35
N HIS A 82 13.72 3.71 -18.05
CA HIS A 82 13.86 4.89 -18.91
C HIS A 82 14.44 4.56 -20.27
N ARG A 83 15.50 3.74 -20.34
CA ARG A 83 16.09 3.29 -21.63
C ARG A 83 15.10 2.51 -22.49
N MET A 84 14.18 1.78 -21.87
CA MET A 84 13.15 1.00 -22.55
C MET A 84 11.85 1.79 -22.78
N ALA A 85 11.74 3.03 -22.33
CA ALA A 85 10.50 3.79 -22.33
C ALA A 85 9.84 3.93 -23.72
N ALA A 86 10.59 3.90 -24.80
CA ALA A 86 10.07 3.95 -26.18
C ALA A 86 9.31 2.66 -26.60
N GLU A 87 9.52 1.54 -25.90
CA GLU A 87 8.83 0.29 -26.15
C GLU A 87 7.36 0.32 -25.67
N PHE A 88 7.00 1.24 -24.78
CA PHE A 88 5.73 1.27 -24.07
C PHE A 88 4.84 2.44 -24.48
N ASP A 89 3.54 2.18 -24.52
CA ASP A 89 2.51 3.19 -24.67
C ASP A 89 2.21 3.84 -23.30
N ILE A 90 2.27 3.06 -22.21
CA ILE A 90 2.05 3.50 -20.82
C ILE A 90 3.18 2.98 -19.91
N LEU A 91 3.64 3.85 -19.01
CA LEU A 91 4.57 3.56 -17.92
C LEU A 91 3.83 3.76 -16.59
N HIS A 92 3.50 2.67 -15.90
CA HIS A 92 2.77 2.71 -14.64
C HIS A 92 3.68 2.37 -13.46
N PHE A 93 3.88 3.32 -12.57
CA PHE A 93 4.78 3.24 -11.43
C PHE A 93 4.01 2.98 -10.12
N HIS A 94 4.55 2.07 -9.30
CA HIS A 94 4.08 1.73 -7.96
C HIS A 94 5.15 1.98 -6.87
N ILE A 95 6.10 2.85 -7.17
CA ILE A 95 7.29 3.15 -6.35
C ILE A 95 7.23 4.58 -5.78
N ASP A 96 6.04 5.05 -5.49
CA ASP A 96 5.80 6.43 -5.06
C ASP A 96 6.46 7.46 -6.03
N GLN A 97 7.18 8.43 -5.53
CA GLN A 97 7.72 9.56 -6.29
C GLN A 97 9.15 9.38 -6.82
N PHE A 98 9.80 8.24 -6.61
CA PHE A 98 11.22 8.05 -6.93
C PHE A 98 11.57 8.31 -8.40
N HIS A 99 10.65 8.08 -9.32
CA HIS A 99 10.86 8.22 -10.76
C HIS A 99 10.61 9.64 -11.31
N PHE A 100 9.99 10.54 -10.54
CA PHE A 100 9.55 11.84 -11.05
C PHE A 100 10.62 12.64 -11.77
N PRO A 101 11.85 12.85 -11.22
CA PRO A 101 12.88 13.62 -11.91
C PRO A 101 13.30 13.02 -13.27
N VAL A 102 13.31 11.68 -13.36
CA VAL A 102 13.78 10.95 -14.55
C VAL A 102 12.71 10.90 -15.63
N PHE A 103 11.42 10.83 -15.24
CA PHE A 103 10.29 10.61 -16.16
C PHE A 103 9.45 11.87 -16.39
N ARG A 104 9.89 13.03 -15.91
CA ARG A 104 9.18 14.31 -16.08
C ARG A 104 8.80 14.58 -17.54
N GLU A 105 9.73 14.40 -18.47
CA GLU A 105 9.51 14.63 -19.91
C GLU A 105 8.56 13.60 -20.55
N LEU A 106 8.26 12.51 -19.84
CA LEU A 106 7.38 11.42 -20.25
C LEU A 106 6.05 11.42 -19.47
N ALA A 107 5.71 12.52 -18.78
CA ALA A 107 4.53 12.61 -17.94
C ALA A 107 3.22 12.36 -18.71
N ASN A 108 3.19 12.55 -20.02
CA ASN A 108 2.03 12.30 -20.89
C ASN A 108 1.66 10.82 -21.01
N LYS A 109 2.59 9.91 -20.80
CA LYS A 109 2.37 8.45 -20.82
C LYS A 109 2.77 7.76 -19.51
N THR A 110 3.04 8.54 -18.48
CA THR A 110 3.42 8.05 -17.15
C THR A 110 2.22 8.18 -16.22
N VAL A 111 2.00 7.19 -15.37
CA VAL A 111 1.03 7.25 -14.28
C VAL A 111 1.64 6.66 -13.02
N THR A 112 1.30 7.22 -11.87
CA THR A 112 1.81 6.74 -10.58
C THR A 112 0.64 6.42 -9.65
N THR A 113 0.55 5.17 -9.21
CA THR A 113 -0.36 4.81 -8.12
C THR A 113 0.36 4.98 -6.78
N LEU A 114 -0.24 5.78 -5.92
CA LEU A 114 0.21 5.99 -4.54
C LEU A 114 -0.40 4.90 -3.65
N HIS A 115 0.46 4.09 -3.00
CA HIS A 115 -0.02 3.00 -2.12
C HIS A 115 0.06 3.33 -0.64
N GLY A 116 0.98 4.21 -0.26
CA GLY A 116 1.21 4.61 1.13
C GLY A 116 0.35 5.81 1.58
N ARG A 117 0.59 6.22 2.82
CA ARG A 117 -0.01 7.44 3.40
C ARG A 117 0.55 8.70 2.72
N GLN A 118 -0.29 9.73 2.62
CA GLN A 118 0.06 10.98 1.94
C GLN A 118 -0.04 12.21 2.85
N ASP A 119 -0.16 12.03 4.15
CA ASP A 119 -0.33 13.09 5.15
C ASP A 119 0.99 13.60 5.77
N LEU A 120 2.14 13.19 5.20
CA LEU A 120 3.44 13.69 5.62
C LEU A 120 3.68 15.11 5.06
N PRO A 121 4.08 16.11 5.88
CA PRO A 121 4.20 17.50 5.45
C PRO A 121 5.17 17.71 4.28
N ASP A 122 6.23 16.90 4.18
CA ASP A 122 7.25 17.03 3.14
C ASP A 122 6.73 16.64 1.75
N LEU A 123 5.72 15.78 1.67
CA LEU A 123 5.13 15.33 0.41
C LEU A 123 4.45 16.48 -0.34
N GLN A 124 3.84 17.43 0.36
CA GLN A 124 3.25 18.60 -0.27
C GLN A 124 4.27 19.42 -1.07
N LYS A 125 5.48 19.62 -0.51
CA LYS A 125 6.57 20.33 -1.22
C LYS A 125 7.07 19.55 -2.43
N LEU A 126 7.20 18.23 -2.27
CA LEU A 126 7.62 17.36 -3.35
C LEU A 126 6.66 17.44 -4.53
N TYR A 127 5.37 17.23 -4.29
CA TYR A 127 4.37 17.27 -5.38
C TYR A 127 4.22 18.64 -6.01
N ALA A 128 4.42 19.73 -5.26
CA ALA A 128 4.46 21.08 -5.82
C ALA A 128 5.63 21.26 -6.81
N GLY A 129 6.73 20.52 -6.63
CA GLY A 129 7.87 20.51 -7.55
C GLY A 129 7.65 19.71 -8.84
N PHE A 130 6.59 18.86 -8.88
CA PHE A 130 6.28 17.98 -10.02
C PHE A 130 4.77 17.99 -10.36
N PRO A 131 4.19 19.19 -10.63
CA PRO A 131 2.75 19.33 -10.85
C PRO A 131 2.26 18.64 -12.13
N GLU A 132 3.15 18.34 -13.06
CA GLU A 132 2.87 17.66 -14.32
C GLU A 132 2.67 16.15 -14.17
N MET A 133 3.17 15.52 -13.08
CA MET A 133 3.15 14.07 -12.93
C MET A 133 1.74 13.56 -12.59
N PRO A 134 1.18 12.64 -13.43
CA PRO A 134 -0.16 12.09 -13.19
C PRO A 134 -0.16 11.10 -12.04
N LEU A 135 -1.04 11.33 -11.06
CA LEU A 135 -1.19 10.49 -9.87
C LEU A 135 -2.55 9.80 -9.84
N VAL A 136 -2.56 8.60 -9.31
CA VAL A 136 -3.77 7.85 -8.97
C VAL A 136 -3.76 7.57 -7.48
N SER A 137 -4.84 7.98 -6.80
CA SER A 137 -5.08 7.59 -5.41
C SER A 137 -5.86 6.29 -5.34
N ILE A 138 -5.75 5.59 -4.21
CA ILE A 138 -6.47 4.35 -3.95
C ILE A 138 -7.70 4.57 -3.05
N SER A 139 -7.83 5.79 -2.52
CA SER A 139 -9.03 6.30 -1.86
C SER A 139 -9.07 7.83 -1.91
N LEU A 140 -10.22 8.42 -1.68
CA LEU A 140 -10.36 9.87 -1.55
C LEU A 140 -9.73 10.37 -0.25
N ALA A 141 -9.84 9.59 0.82
CA ALA A 141 -9.20 9.89 2.11
C ALA A 141 -7.69 9.94 2.00
N GLN A 142 -7.07 9.05 1.21
CA GLN A 142 -5.62 9.04 1.01
C GLN A 142 -5.12 10.35 0.39
N ARG A 143 -5.81 10.88 -0.61
CA ARG A 143 -5.38 12.10 -1.31
C ARG A 143 -5.81 13.39 -0.62
N ALA A 144 -6.77 13.33 0.31
CA ALA A 144 -7.34 14.51 0.95
C ALA A 144 -6.32 15.47 1.60
N PRO A 145 -5.19 15.00 2.19
CA PRO A 145 -4.18 15.90 2.73
C PRO A 145 -3.40 16.69 1.68
N LEU A 146 -3.43 16.30 0.42
CA LEU A 146 -2.64 16.90 -0.66
C LEU A 146 -3.46 17.94 -1.43
N THR A 147 -2.88 19.13 -1.62
CA THR A 147 -3.44 20.19 -2.47
C THR A 147 -2.50 20.45 -3.63
N GLY A 148 -3.04 20.47 -4.87
CA GLY A 148 -2.26 20.81 -6.07
C GLY A 148 -1.71 19.66 -6.93
N PRO A 149 -1.45 18.43 -6.42
CA PRO A 149 -1.02 17.34 -7.29
C PRO A 149 -2.03 17.05 -8.41
N ARG A 150 -1.52 16.61 -9.55
CA ARG A 150 -2.35 16.21 -10.69
C ARG A 150 -2.91 14.81 -10.49
N PHE A 151 -4.01 14.68 -9.75
CA PHE A 151 -4.74 13.43 -9.69
C PHE A 151 -5.55 13.22 -10.97
N VAL A 152 -5.26 12.13 -11.69
CA VAL A 152 -5.96 11.72 -12.92
C VAL A 152 -7.03 10.66 -12.65
N GLY A 153 -7.04 10.07 -11.47
CA GLY A 153 -8.04 9.09 -11.05
C GLY A 153 -8.00 8.76 -9.56
N ASN A 154 -9.01 8.01 -9.14
CA ASN A 154 -9.08 7.33 -7.84
C ASN A 154 -9.50 5.89 -8.12
N VAL A 155 -8.58 4.93 -7.93
CA VAL A 155 -8.80 3.52 -8.23
C VAL A 155 -8.69 2.71 -6.95
N PRO A 156 -9.80 2.37 -6.31
CA PRO A 156 -9.79 1.45 -5.17
C PRO A 156 -9.19 0.11 -5.56
N HIS A 157 -8.45 -0.51 -4.67
CA HIS A 157 -7.86 -1.82 -4.93
C HIS A 157 -8.92 -2.89 -5.21
N GLY A 158 -8.51 -3.94 -5.93
CA GLY A 158 -9.33 -5.10 -6.24
C GLY A 158 -8.56 -6.40 -6.09
N LEU A 159 -9.27 -7.48 -5.79
CA LEU A 159 -8.74 -8.83 -5.69
C LEU A 159 -9.30 -9.68 -6.84
N PRO A 160 -8.58 -10.72 -7.30
CA PRO A 160 -9.17 -11.73 -8.18
C PRO A 160 -10.45 -12.30 -7.54
N ARG A 161 -11.51 -12.40 -8.32
CA ARG A 161 -12.84 -12.78 -7.83
C ARG A 161 -12.82 -14.10 -7.06
N ASP A 162 -12.03 -15.06 -7.54
CA ASP A 162 -11.98 -16.43 -7.03
C ASP A 162 -10.80 -16.69 -6.09
N LEU A 163 -10.04 -15.64 -5.73
CA LEU A 163 -8.90 -15.76 -4.80
C LEU A 163 -9.32 -16.29 -3.42
N LEU A 164 -10.45 -15.78 -2.93
CA LEU A 164 -11.00 -16.16 -1.63
C LEU A 164 -12.44 -16.61 -1.82
N ALA A 165 -12.69 -17.87 -1.50
CA ALA A 165 -14.04 -18.46 -1.61
C ALA A 165 -14.96 -17.93 -0.51
N PRO A 166 -16.22 -17.57 -0.82
CA PRO A 166 -17.17 -17.13 0.19
C PRO A 166 -17.60 -18.29 1.11
N THR A 167 -17.63 -18.04 2.39
CA THR A 167 -18.19 -18.94 3.42
C THR A 167 -19.47 -18.32 3.96
N LEU A 168 -20.62 -18.78 3.47
CA LEU A 168 -21.92 -18.18 3.82
C LEU A 168 -22.37 -18.52 5.26
N ASN A 169 -21.89 -19.66 5.78
CA ASN A 169 -22.16 -20.11 7.16
C ASN A 169 -20.84 -20.21 7.91
N ALA A 170 -20.53 -19.19 8.71
CA ALA A 170 -19.34 -19.19 9.56
C ALA A 170 -19.39 -20.32 10.59
N ARG A 171 -18.36 -21.16 10.64
CA ARG A 171 -18.31 -22.33 11.53
C ARG A 171 -17.40 -22.15 12.74
N GLY A 172 -16.49 -21.17 12.69
CA GLY A 172 -15.42 -21.03 13.67
C GLY A 172 -15.86 -20.44 15.02
N GLY A 173 -16.98 -19.71 15.07
CA GLY A 173 -17.51 -19.14 16.31
C GLY A 173 -16.66 -18.01 16.92
N TYR A 174 -15.65 -17.47 16.22
CA TYR A 174 -14.70 -16.48 16.69
C TYR A 174 -14.76 -15.16 15.91
N LEU A 175 -14.25 -14.10 16.53
CA LEU A 175 -13.91 -12.85 15.86
C LEU A 175 -12.47 -12.95 15.33
N ALA A 176 -12.19 -12.36 14.16
CA ALA A 176 -10.86 -12.37 13.56
C ALA A 176 -10.18 -11.01 13.67
N PHE A 177 -8.88 -11.02 13.91
CA PHE A 177 -7.97 -9.90 13.64
C PHE A 177 -6.90 -10.40 12.67
N LEU A 178 -6.69 -9.67 11.56
CA LEU A 178 -5.69 -10.00 10.55
C LEU A 178 -4.85 -8.77 10.22
N GLY A 179 -3.53 -8.87 10.36
CA GLY A 179 -2.65 -7.76 10.02
C GLY A 179 -1.24 -7.88 10.57
N ARG A 180 -0.69 -6.75 10.99
CA ARG A 180 0.58 -6.63 11.68
C ARG A 180 0.34 -6.24 13.13
N ILE A 181 1.14 -6.76 14.06
CA ILE A 181 1.17 -6.23 15.42
C ILE A 181 1.97 -4.94 15.38
N ALA A 182 1.26 -3.82 15.47
CA ALA A 182 1.85 -2.50 15.52
C ALA A 182 0.93 -1.56 16.32
N PRO A 183 1.45 -0.50 16.93
CA PRO A 183 0.67 0.42 17.75
C PRO A 183 -0.56 0.98 17.02
N GLU A 184 -0.41 1.31 15.75
CA GLU A 184 -1.49 1.87 14.93
C GLU A 184 -2.57 0.85 14.53
N LYS A 185 -2.28 -0.46 14.59
CA LYS A 185 -3.26 -1.52 14.25
C LYS A 185 -4.15 -1.90 15.43
N ARG A 186 -3.74 -1.53 16.67
CA ARG A 186 -4.57 -1.59 17.88
C ARG A 186 -5.20 -2.97 18.14
N VAL A 187 -4.38 -4.03 18.09
CA VAL A 187 -4.84 -5.38 18.47
C VAL A 187 -5.34 -5.45 19.92
N ASP A 188 -4.82 -4.58 20.78
CA ASP A 188 -5.30 -4.38 22.15
C ASP A 188 -6.80 -4.07 22.21
N ARG A 189 -7.29 -3.17 21.33
CA ARG A 189 -8.74 -2.88 21.22
C ARG A 189 -9.54 -4.08 20.71
N ALA A 190 -8.99 -4.87 19.79
CA ALA A 190 -9.66 -6.09 19.33
C ALA A 190 -9.86 -7.09 20.47
N ILE A 191 -8.84 -7.27 21.32
CA ILE A 191 -8.90 -8.11 22.52
C ILE A 191 -9.93 -7.58 23.50
N GLU A 192 -9.92 -6.27 23.77
CA GLU A 192 -10.91 -5.63 24.66
C GLU A 192 -12.35 -5.85 24.19
N ILE A 193 -12.63 -5.62 22.90
CA ILE A 193 -13.95 -5.83 22.31
C ILE A 193 -14.39 -7.29 22.46
N ALA A 194 -13.54 -8.23 22.03
CA ALA A 194 -13.85 -9.66 22.06
C ALA A 194 -14.19 -10.16 23.46
N ARG A 195 -13.42 -9.72 24.46
CA ARG A 195 -13.66 -10.05 25.86
C ARG A 195 -14.98 -9.47 26.39
N ALA A 196 -15.23 -8.19 26.09
CA ALA A 196 -16.44 -7.52 26.55
C ALA A 196 -17.73 -8.17 26.03
N VAL A 197 -17.66 -8.74 24.81
CA VAL A 197 -18.81 -9.43 24.18
C VAL A 197 -18.82 -10.95 24.44
N GLY A 198 -17.82 -11.50 25.14
CA GLY A 198 -17.71 -12.91 25.46
C GLY A 198 -17.51 -13.84 24.27
N LEU A 199 -16.86 -13.37 23.21
CA LEU A 199 -16.55 -14.16 22.01
C LEU A 199 -15.05 -14.45 21.90
N PRO A 200 -14.65 -15.64 21.45
CA PRO A 200 -13.26 -15.94 21.13
C PRO A 200 -12.71 -14.99 20.08
N LEU A 201 -11.43 -14.62 20.20
CA LEU A 201 -10.69 -13.86 19.19
C LEU A 201 -9.50 -14.67 18.69
N LYS A 202 -9.40 -14.83 17.38
CA LYS A 202 -8.21 -15.35 16.73
C LYS A 202 -7.42 -14.21 16.07
N ILE A 203 -6.13 -14.15 16.35
CA ILE A 203 -5.23 -13.11 15.89
C ILE A 203 -4.23 -13.75 14.93
N ALA A 204 -4.36 -13.47 13.63
CA ALA A 204 -3.38 -13.81 12.62
C ALA A 204 -2.54 -12.58 12.33
N ALA A 205 -1.32 -12.54 12.82
CA ALA A 205 -0.53 -11.32 12.71
C ALA A 205 0.98 -11.59 12.73
N LYS A 206 1.69 -10.76 11.94
CA LYS A 206 3.15 -10.67 11.93
C LYS A 206 3.61 -9.66 12.98
N VAL A 207 4.76 -9.93 13.58
CA VAL A 207 5.51 -8.97 14.40
C VAL A 207 6.76 -8.56 13.62
N ASP A 208 6.89 -7.30 13.25
CA ASP A 208 8.12 -6.77 12.64
C ASP A 208 9.13 -6.42 13.75
N ARG A 209 10.44 -6.46 13.44
CA ARG A 209 11.50 -6.17 14.40
C ARG A 209 11.33 -4.82 15.11
N VAL A 210 10.83 -3.83 14.39
CA VAL A 210 10.61 -2.50 14.96
C VAL A 210 9.48 -2.49 16.00
N ASP A 211 8.58 -3.47 15.97
CA ASP A 211 7.39 -3.59 16.83
C ASP A 211 7.58 -4.68 17.93
N GLU A 212 8.75 -5.35 18.00
CA GLU A 212 9.01 -6.43 18.98
C GLU A 212 8.87 -5.96 20.44
N GLU A 213 9.35 -4.77 20.75
CA GLU A 213 9.22 -4.18 22.09
C GLU A 213 7.75 -3.92 22.43
N TYR A 214 7.01 -3.30 21.51
CA TYR A 214 5.57 -3.08 21.66
C TYR A 214 4.81 -4.40 21.84
N PHE A 215 5.14 -5.42 21.04
CA PHE A 215 4.55 -6.74 21.16
C PHE A 215 4.77 -7.32 22.56
N ARG A 216 6.03 -7.44 23.00
CA ARG A 216 6.41 -8.01 24.28
C ARG A 216 5.78 -7.28 25.47
N ASP A 217 5.81 -5.94 25.46
CA ASP A 217 5.45 -5.14 26.64
C ASP A 217 3.96 -4.85 26.73
N LYS A 218 3.25 -4.79 25.59
CA LYS A 218 1.85 -4.38 25.53
C LYS A 218 0.88 -5.47 25.08
N ILE A 219 1.29 -6.34 24.18
CA ILE A 219 0.37 -7.30 23.56
C ILE A 219 0.51 -8.70 24.13
N GLU A 220 1.72 -9.21 24.28
CA GLU A 220 1.97 -10.57 24.79
C GLU A 220 1.28 -10.85 26.14
N PRO A 221 1.28 -9.93 27.14
CA PRO A 221 0.53 -10.14 28.38
C PRO A 221 -0.99 -10.27 28.18
N LEU A 222 -1.54 -9.66 27.10
CA LEU A 222 -2.96 -9.73 26.78
C LEU A 222 -3.35 -11.07 26.13
N LEU A 223 -2.39 -11.73 25.44
CA LEU A 223 -2.63 -13.01 24.75
C LEU A 223 -2.89 -14.17 25.72
N ALA A 224 -2.42 -14.07 26.98
CA ALA A 224 -2.66 -15.08 28.01
C ALA A 224 -4.12 -15.11 28.51
N GLN A 225 -4.98 -14.19 28.05
CA GLN A 225 -6.36 -14.10 28.51
C GLN A 225 -7.25 -15.18 27.88
N PRO A 226 -8.24 -15.69 28.59
CA PRO A 226 -9.14 -16.71 28.07
C PRO A 226 -9.86 -16.29 26.81
N GLY A 227 -9.92 -17.17 25.81
CA GLY A 227 -10.59 -16.92 24.53
C GLY A 227 -9.77 -16.14 23.51
N ILE A 228 -8.52 -15.81 23.80
CA ILE A 228 -7.59 -15.15 22.87
C ILE A 228 -6.62 -16.19 22.32
N GLU A 229 -6.56 -16.32 21.00
CA GLU A 229 -5.65 -17.23 20.29
C GLU A 229 -4.77 -16.45 19.30
N TYR A 230 -3.46 -16.42 19.55
CA TYR A 230 -2.48 -15.87 18.60
C TYR A 230 -1.90 -16.99 17.76
N ILE A 231 -2.14 -16.95 16.44
CA ILE A 231 -1.75 -18.01 15.48
C ILE A 231 -0.53 -17.65 14.65
N GLY A 232 0.04 -16.45 14.85
CA GLY A 232 1.17 -15.98 14.06
C GLY A 232 0.80 -15.50 12.66
N GLU A 233 1.78 -15.44 11.76
CA GLU A 233 1.58 -15.07 10.35
C GLU A 233 0.97 -16.23 9.57
N ILE A 234 0.01 -15.95 8.70
CA ILE A 234 -0.64 -16.92 7.82
C ILE A 234 -0.42 -16.57 6.35
N ASP A 235 -0.35 -17.59 5.51
CA ASP A 235 -0.29 -17.46 4.06
C ASP A 235 -1.68 -17.24 3.43
N ASP A 236 -1.72 -17.01 2.12
CA ASP A 236 -2.96 -16.78 1.40
C ASP A 236 -3.90 -18.00 1.39
N CYS A 237 -3.36 -19.22 1.42
CA CYS A 237 -4.16 -20.45 1.46
C CYS A 237 -4.94 -20.56 2.78
N ALA A 238 -4.28 -20.24 3.91
CA ALA A 238 -4.89 -20.27 5.22
C ALA A 238 -5.86 -19.09 5.44
N LYS A 239 -5.58 -17.93 4.80
CA LYS A 239 -6.36 -16.69 4.95
C LYS A 239 -7.84 -16.87 4.62
N GLY A 240 -8.16 -17.54 3.52
CA GLY A 240 -9.54 -17.79 3.09
C GLY A 240 -10.35 -18.52 4.15
N ARG A 241 -9.80 -19.58 4.74
CA ARG A 241 -10.45 -20.30 5.85
C ARG A 241 -10.52 -19.45 7.11
N PHE A 242 -9.42 -18.80 7.47
CA PHE A 242 -9.35 -17.95 8.67
C PHE A 242 -10.40 -16.83 8.65
N LEU A 243 -10.54 -16.11 7.55
CA LEU A 243 -11.55 -15.07 7.40
C LEU A 243 -12.96 -15.67 7.21
N GLY A 244 -13.09 -16.70 6.37
CA GLY A 244 -14.37 -17.31 6.04
C GLY A 244 -15.08 -17.93 7.24
N ASP A 245 -14.36 -18.61 8.13
CA ASP A 245 -14.91 -19.23 9.34
C ASP A 245 -15.17 -18.20 10.47
N ALA A 246 -14.59 -17.00 10.39
CA ALA A 246 -14.82 -15.95 11.37
C ALA A 246 -16.26 -15.41 11.30
N ARG A 247 -16.80 -15.05 12.46
CA ARG A 247 -18.12 -14.39 12.56
C ARG A 247 -18.06 -12.94 12.09
N ALA A 248 -16.96 -12.25 12.37
CA ALA A 248 -16.67 -10.90 11.88
C ALA A 248 -15.17 -10.63 11.94
N LEU A 249 -14.69 -9.72 11.08
CA LEU A 249 -13.36 -9.11 11.18
C LEU A 249 -13.43 -7.88 12.09
N LEU A 250 -12.52 -7.78 13.06
CA LEU A 250 -12.29 -6.56 13.83
C LEU A 250 -11.13 -5.77 13.20
N PHE A 251 -11.38 -4.51 12.90
CA PHE A 251 -10.40 -3.58 12.33
C PHE A 251 -10.34 -2.28 13.15
N PRO A 252 -9.76 -2.34 14.38
CA PRO A 252 -9.80 -1.24 15.36
C PRO A 252 -8.69 -0.20 15.17
N ILE A 253 -8.29 0.00 13.95
CA ILE A 253 -7.15 0.82 13.51
C ILE A 253 -7.18 2.24 14.05
N ASP A 254 -5.99 2.84 14.28
CA ASP A 254 -5.83 4.19 14.83
C ASP A 254 -4.80 5.03 14.02
N TRP A 255 -4.88 4.93 12.72
CA TRP A 255 -4.13 5.76 11.80
C TRP A 255 -4.91 5.99 10.51
N PRO A 256 -4.59 7.03 9.69
CA PRO A 256 -5.30 7.27 8.43
C PRO A 256 -4.96 6.17 7.41
N GLU A 257 -5.70 5.07 7.47
CA GLU A 257 -5.51 3.92 6.58
C GLU A 257 -5.74 4.33 5.13
N PRO A 258 -4.75 4.14 4.23
CA PRO A 258 -4.90 4.50 2.82
C PRO A 258 -6.00 3.74 2.10
N PHE A 259 -6.22 2.44 2.45
CA PHE A 259 -7.27 1.62 1.84
C PHE A 259 -7.78 0.51 2.77
N GLY A 260 -6.90 -0.40 3.24
CA GLY A 260 -7.26 -1.52 4.09
C GLY A 260 -7.63 -2.78 3.32
N LEU A 261 -6.65 -3.44 2.66
CA LEU A 261 -6.86 -4.67 1.88
C LEU A 261 -7.60 -5.76 2.65
N VAL A 262 -7.32 -5.91 3.95
CA VAL A 262 -7.97 -6.93 4.79
C VAL A 262 -9.49 -6.75 4.87
N LEU A 263 -10.01 -5.53 4.69
CA LEU A 263 -11.45 -5.26 4.66
C LEU A 263 -12.10 -5.94 3.46
N ILE A 264 -11.51 -5.78 2.26
CA ILE A 264 -12.02 -6.41 1.05
C ILE A 264 -11.72 -7.91 0.99
N GLU A 265 -10.65 -8.39 1.64
CA GLU A 265 -10.38 -9.81 1.83
C GLU A 265 -11.46 -10.47 2.69
N ALA A 266 -11.87 -9.84 3.79
CA ALA A 266 -12.98 -10.30 4.61
C ALA A 266 -14.31 -10.30 3.81
N MET A 267 -14.58 -9.22 3.07
CA MET A 267 -15.78 -9.11 2.23
C MET A 267 -15.79 -10.18 1.12
N ALA A 268 -14.64 -10.52 0.54
CA ALA A 268 -14.52 -11.60 -0.44
C ALA A 268 -14.92 -12.95 0.16
N CYS A 269 -14.62 -13.20 1.43
CA CYS A 269 -15.09 -14.36 2.18
C CYS A 269 -16.56 -14.29 2.61
N GLY A 270 -17.25 -13.17 2.37
CA GLY A 270 -18.58 -12.89 2.89
C GLY A 270 -18.58 -12.53 4.38
N THR A 271 -17.42 -12.22 4.96
CA THR A 271 -17.28 -11.94 6.39
C THR A 271 -17.52 -10.47 6.68
N PRO A 272 -18.49 -10.12 7.54
CA PRO A 272 -18.77 -8.74 7.88
C PRO A 272 -17.64 -8.12 8.70
N VAL A 273 -17.56 -6.79 8.65
CA VAL A 273 -16.45 -6.02 9.25
C VAL A 273 -16.98 -5.10 10.35
N LEU A 274 -16.26 -5.03 11.48
CA LEU A 274 -16.40 -3.97 12.47
C LEU A 274 -15.12 -3.14 12.48
N ALA A 275 -15.18 -1.92 11.97
CA ALA A 275 -14.00 -1.09 11.70
C ALA A 275 -14.11 0.27 12.41
N PHE A 276 -12.96 0.81 12.84
CA PHE A 276 -12.87 2.18 13.34
C PHE A 276 -12.76 3.18 12.21
N ASN A 277 -13.42 4.34 12.36
CA ASN A 277 -13.46 5.40 11.37
C ASN A 277 -12.11 6.11 11.24
N ARG A 278 -11.23 5.56 10.42
CA ARG A 278 -9.91 6.11 10.13
C ARG A 278 -9.56 5.97 8.65
N GLY A 279 -9.15 7.07 8.02
CA GLY A 279 -8.77 7.07 6.61
C GLY A 279 -9.89 6.58 5.68
N ALA A 280 -9.57 5.61 4.82
CA ALA A 280 -10.47 5.09 3.78
C ALA A 280 -11.59 4.14 4.29
N VAL A 281 -11.68 3.85 5.58
CA VAL A 281 -12.62 2.85 6.10
C VAL A 281 -14.06 3.13 5.65
N ARG A 282 -14.52 4.39 5.68
CA ARG A 282 -15.87 4.77 5.23
C ARG A 282 -16.09 4.64 3.72
N GLU A 283 -15.02 4.61 2.94
CA GLU A 283 -15.11 4.41 1.48
C GLU A 283 -15.21 2.93 1.13
N VAL A 284 -14.66 2.05 1.98
CA VAL A 284 -14.62 0.61 1.75
C VAL A 284 -15.80 -0.11 2.40
N VAL A 285 -16.15 0.25 3.64
CA VAL A 285 -17.20 -0.42 4.42
C VAL A 285 -18.55 0.28 4.23
N ASP A 286 -19.53 -0.43 3.66
CA ASP A 286 -20.90 0.03 3.53
C ASP A 286 -21.67 -0.21 4.85
N GLN A 287 -22.03 0.89 5.53
CA GLN A 287 -22.69 0.85 6.85
C GLN A 287 -23.98 0.03 6.83
N GLY A 288 -24.04 -0.99 7.67
CA GLY A 288 -25.20 -1.88 7.78
C GLY A 288 -25.38 -2.89 6.64
N VAL A 289 -24.44 -2.95 5.71
CA VAL A 289 -24.43 -3.91 4.59
C VAL A 289 -23.22 -4.83 4.65
N THR A 290 -22.01 -4.25 4.60
CA THR A 290 -20.75 -5.02 4.67
C THR A 290 -20.13 -4.98 6.04
N GLY A 291 -20.57 -4.06 6.90
CA GLY A 291 -20.04 -3.90 8.23
C GLY A 291 -20.64 -2.71 8.97
N PHE A 292 -19.99 -2.37 10.06
CA PHE A 292 -20.26 -1.14 10.80
C PHE A 292 -18.97 -0.38 11.07
N VAL A 293 -19.03 0.93 10.86
CA VAL A 293 -17.94 1.87 11.13
C VAL A 293 -18.28 2.59 12.43
N VAL A 294 -17.35 2.57 13.40
CA VAL A 294 -17.51 3.08 14.75
C VAL A 294 -16.38 4.02 15.16
N GLU A 295 -16.59 4.82 16.19
CA GLU A 295 -15.62 5.80 16.68
C GLU A 295 -14.89 5.35 17.96
N SER A 296 -15.46 4.39 18.71
CA SER A 296 -14.94 3.97 20.01
C SER A 296 -15.16 2.49 20.29
N VAL A 297 -14.40 1.95 21.26
CA VAL A 297 -14.56 0.58 21.75
C VAL A 297 -15.96 0.37 22.32
N GLY A 298 -16.50 1.33 23.07
CA GLY A 298 -17.85 1.23 23.61
C GLY A 298 -18.93 1.10 22.52
N GLU A 299 -18.80 1.88 21.44
CA GLU A 299 -19.70 1.76 20.29
C GLU A 299 -19.52 0.42 19.58
N ALA A 300 -18.27 -0.06 19.43
CA ALA A 300 -17.95 -1.35 18.84
C ALA A 300 -18.64 -2.50 19.60
N ILE A 301 -18.55 -2.50 20.92
CA ILE A 301 -19.22 -3.48 21.80
C ILE A 301 -20.75 -3.45 21.60
N CYS A 302 -21.35 -2.27 21.54
CA CYS A 302 -22.79 -2.13 21.30
C CYS A 302 -23.21 -2.62 19.91
N LYS A 303 -22.35 -2.45 18.89
CA LYS A 303 -22.67 -2.79 17.50
C LYS A 303 -22.37 -4.23 17.10
N ILE A 304 -21.62 -5.00 17.90
CA ILE A 304 -21.20 -6.34 17.51
C ILE A 304 -22.39 -7.25 17.15
N GLY A 305 -23.48 -7.21 17.90
CA GLY A 305 -24.69 -8.00 17.59
C GLY A 305 -25.27 -7.68 16.22
N SER A 306 -25.28 -6.40 15.84
CA SER A 306 -25.71 -5.95 14.51
C SER A 306 -24.78 -6.42 13.41
N VAL A 307 -23.46 -6.39 13.64
CA VAL A 307 -22.46 -6.90 12.68
C VAL A 307 -22.68 -8.40 12.43
N LEU A 308 -22.87 -9.18 13.50
CA LEU A 308 -23.04 -10.63 13.41
C LEU A 308 -24.36 -11.06 12.74
N ALA A 309 -25.32 -10.15 12.63
CA ALA A 309 -26.61 -10.38 11.97
C ALA A 309 -26.60 -10.03 10.47
N LEU A 310 -25.50 -9.49 9.93
CA LEU A 310 -25.42 -9.12 8.52
C LEU A 310 -25.44 -10.34 7.60
N ASP A 311 -26.11 -10.19 6.46
CA ASP A 311 -26.19 -11.21 5.42
C ASP A 311 -24.85 -11.34 4.66
N ARG A 312 -24.17 -12.45 4.86
CA ARG A 312 -22.88 -12.75 4.24
C ARG A 312 -22.95 -12.81 2.70
N CYS A 313 -24.11 -13.16 2.13
CA CYS A 313 -24.33 -13.11 0.69
C CYS A 313 -24.28 -11.66 0.17
N GLN A 314 -24.85 -10.72 0.91
CA GLN A 314 -24.80 -9.30 0.57
C GLN A 314 -23.39 -8.74 0.74
N VAL A 315 -22.67 -9.14 1.80
CA VAL A 315 -21.26 -8.75 1.98
C VAL A 315 -20.41 -9.19 0.78
N ARG A 316 -20.54 -10.47 0.35
CA ARG A 316 -19.84 -10.98 -0.83
C ARG A 316 -20.24 -10.26 -2.10
N ARG A 317 -21.53 -10.02 -2.33
CA ARG A 317 -22.02 -9.30 -3.51
C ARG A 317 -21.40 -7.91 -3.62
N ARG A 318 -21.31 -7.18 -2.52
CA ARG A 318 -20.67 -5.84 -2.51
C ARG A 318 -19.18 -5.89 -2.84
N PHE A 319 -18.47 -6.92 -2.41
CA PHE A 319 -17.10 -7.18 -2.88
C PHE A 319 -17.06 -7.36 -4.39
N GLU A 320 -17.92 -8.22 -4.95
CA GLU A 320 -17.93 -8.51 -6.40
C GLU A 320 -18.28 -7.28 -7.24
N GLU A 321 -19.16 -6.43 -6.76
CA GLU A 321 -19.53 -5.17 -7.43
C GLU A 321 -18.42 -4.12 -7.41
N ARG A 322 -17.63 -4.04 -6.34
CA ARG A 322 -16.78 -2.88 -6.08
C ARG A 322 -15.28 -3.16 -6.05
N PHE A 323 -14.86 -4.38 -5.71
CA PHE A 323 -13.48 -4.66 -5.33
C PHE A 323 -12.87 -5.86 -6.04
N THR A 324 -13.31 -6.17 -7.26
CA THR A 324 -12.66 -7.18 -8.10
C THR A 324 -11.44 -6.61 -8.83
N ALA A 325 -10.44 -7.45 -9.13
CA ALA A 325 -9.30 -7.09 -9.96
C ALA A 325 -9.74 -6.63 -11.36
N THR A 326 -10.77 -7.27 -11.92
CA THR A 326 -11.34 -6.90 -13.23
C THR A 326 -11.87 -5.44 -13.21
N ARG A 327 -12.66 -5.07 -12.19
CA ARG A 327 -13.14 -3.68 -12.04
C ARG A 327 -11.95 -2.71 -11.89
N MET A 328 -10.99 -3.03 -11.01
CA MET A 328 -9.78 -2.22 -10.82
C MET A 328 -9.01 -2.02 -12.13
N THR A 329 -8.87 -3.07 -12.91
CA THR A 329 -8.15 -3.02 -14.20
C THR A 329 -8.89 -2.16 -15.22
N HIS A 330 -10.22 -2.24 -15.30
CA HIS A 330 -11.02 -1.37 -16.17
C HIS A 330 -10.84 0.11 -15.80
N ASP A 331 -10.86 0.47 -14.51
CA ASP A 331 -10.62 1.84 -14.07
C ASP A 331 -9.23 2.35 -14.48
N TYR A 332 -8.19 1.49 -14.44
CA TYR A 332 -6.85 1.86 -14.94
C TYR A 332 -6.82 1.98 -16.46
N LEU A 333 -7.49 1.11 -17.20
CA LEU A 333 -7.54 1.17 -18.65
C LEU A 333 -8.21 2.47 -19.14
N ASP A 334 -9.26 2.94 -18.46
CA ASP A 334 -9.89 4.24 -18.75
C ASP A 334 -8.90 5.41 -18.51
N ILE A 335 -8.11 5.35 -17.43
CA ILE A 335 -7.07 6.34 -17.16
C ILE A 335 -5.98 6.30 -18.25
N TYR A 336 -5.54 5.10 -18.66
CA TYR A 336 -4.51 4.96 -19.69
C TYR A 336 -5.02 5.52 -21.04
N ALA A 337 -6.25 5.20 -21.43
CA ALA A 337 -6.86 5.73 -22.63
C ALA A 337 -6.93 7.27 -22.60
N ALA A 338 -7.40 7.84 -21.50
CA ALA A 338 -7.47 9.28 -21.33
C ALA A 338 -6.11 9.99 -21.33
N LEU A 339 -5.04 9.32 -20.90
CA LEU A 339 -3.67 9.87 -20.99
C LEU A 339 -3.17 9.88 -22.43
N LEU A 340 -3.45 8.82 -23.21
CA LEU A 340 -3.03 8.68 -24.59
C LEU A 340 -3.81 9.61 -25.54
N GLU A 341 -5.09 9.87 -25.26
CA GLU A 341 -5.96 10.76 -26.06
C GLU A 341 -5.62 12.24 -25.87
N ARG A 342 -4.98 12.61 -24.78
CA ARG A 342 -4.52 13.99 -24.59
C ARG A 342 -3.38 14.23 -25.59
N GLU A 343 -3.70 14.89 -26.70
CA GLU A 343 -2.69 15.41 -27.59
C GLU A 343 -1.62 16.13 -26.76
N ALA A 344 -0.36 15.79 -27.00
CA ALA A 344 0.75 16.51 -26.40
C ALA A 344 0.48 18.01 -26.61
N PRO A 345 0.54 18.86 -25.57
CA PRO A 345 0.36 20.30 -25.76
C PRO A 345 1.31 20.73 -26.88
N ALA A 346 0.77 21.49 -27.86
CA ALA A 346 1.54 21.98 -28.99
C ALA A 346 2.87 22.47 -28.46
N LYS A 347 3.97 21.90 -28.99
CA LYS A 347 5.33 22.20 -28.56
C LYS A 347 5.46 23.71 -28.33
N PRO A 348 5.76 24.21 -27.14
CA PRO A 348 5.90 25.63 -26.92
C PRO A 348 6.93 26.13 -27.94
N PRO A 349 6.71 27.28 -28.59
CA PRO A 349 7.65 27.82 -29.55
C PRO A 349 9.01 27.80 -28.85
N ARG A 350 10.04 27.24 -29.53
CA ARG A 350 11.41 27.17 -29.00
C ARG A 350 11.73 28.54 -28.41
N ALA A 351 11.78 28.62 -27.10
CA ALA A 351 12.28 29.82 -26.45
C ALA A 351 13.68 30.04 -27.00
N SER A 352 13.85 31.15 -27.76
CA SER A 352 15.17 31.57 -28.19
C SER A 352 16.02 31.63 -26.94
N THR A 353 17.14 30.93 -26.94
CA THR A 353 18.09 30.89 -25.86
C THR A 353 18.58 32.31 -25.60
N ARG A 354 17.88 33.09 -24.79
CA ARG A 354 18.50 34.24 -24.16
C ARG A 354 19.44 33.66 -23.11
N VAL A 355 20.72 33.70 -23.45
CA VAL A 355 21.81 33.52 -22.52
C VAL A 355 21.58 34.57 -21.40
N ILE A 356 21.09 34.16 -20.28
CA ILE A 356 21.12 34.97 -19.07
C ILE A 356 22.58 34.98 -18.67
N ALA A 357 23.27 36.11 -18.97
CA ALA A 357 24.58 36.35 -18.41
C ALA A 357 24.37 36.43 -16.86
N ASP A 358 24.83 35.43 -16.17
CA ASP A 358 24.91 35.43 -14.70
C ASP A 358 25.82 36.57 -14.29
N SER A 359 25.23 37.67 -13.84
CA SER A 359 25.92 38.65 -13.00
C SER A 359 26.08 38.06 -11.61
N VAL A 360 27.23 37.45 -11.37
CA VAL A 360 27.66 37.08 -10.02
C VAL A 360 27.82 38.36 -9.21
N PRO A 361 27.13 38.60 -8.11
CA PRO A 361 27.42 39.75 -7.24
C PRO A 361 28.77 39.50 -6.58
N GLU A 362 29.67 40.42 -6.75
CA GLU A 362 30.97 40.52 -6.06
C GLU A 362 30.73 40.64 -4.56
N ILE A 363 31.08 39.60 -3.79
CA ILE A 363 30.99 39.62 -2.31
C ILE A 363 32.16 40.46 -1.80
N ALA A 364 31.85 41.68 -1.38
CA ALA A 364 32.77 42.53 -0.66
C ALA A 364 33.19 41.87 0.66
N ALA A 365 34.51 41.78 0.88
CA ALA A 365 35.13 41.25 2.08
C ALA A 365 34.78 42.12 3.33
N GLY A 366 33.88 41.62 4.19
CA GLY A 366 33.55 42.18 5.48
C GLY A 366 34.04 41.26 6.61
N ARG A 367 34.79 41.86 7.53
CA ARG A 367 35.55 41.24 8.63
C ARG A 367 34.74 40.31 9.54
N ALA A 368 35.43 39.27 10.00
CA ALA A 368 35.04 38.29 10.97
C ALA A 368 34.49 38.84 12.30
N ALA A 369 33.34 38.26 12.75
CA ALA A 369 33.00 38.15 14.15
C ALA A 369 32.51 36.72 14.36
N GLY A 370 33.21 35.96 15.21
CA GLY A 370 32.95 34.56 15.43
C GLY A 370 31.63 34.33 16.18
N VAL A 371 30.81 33.48 15.63
CA VAL A 371 29.72 32.80 16.36
C VAL A 371 29.80 31.33 15.96
N GLY A 372 29.97 30.47 16.96
CA GLY A 372 30.15 29.05 16.82
C GLY A 372 28.93 28.40 16.17
N LEU A 373 29.17 27.77 15.02
CA LEU A 373 28.23 26.86 14.39
C LEU A 373 28.20 25.53 15.17
N ARG A 374 27.07 25.28 15.83
CA ARG A 374 26.74 23.91 16.24
C ARG A 374 26.31 23.16 14.98
N GLU A 375 27.08 22.16 14.57
CA GLU A 375 26.73 21.22 13.55
C GLU A 375 25.50 20.42 14.00
N ASN A 376 24.36 20.64 13.37
CA ASN A 376 23.24 19.72 13.43
C ASN A 376 23.53 18.58 12.45
N VAL A 377 24.16 17.52 12.97
CA VAL A 377 24.31 16.25 12.29
C VAL A 377 22.95 15.58 12.25
N VAL A 378 22.39 15.44 11.06
CA VAL A 378 21.23 14.57 10.81
C VAL A 378 21.70 13.13 11.04
N PRO A 379 21.06 12.33 11.93
CA PRO A 379 21.48 10.96 12.14
C PRO A 379 21.19 10.12 10.91
N PRO A 380 22.09 9.23 10.49
CA PRO A 380 21.84 8.30 9.41
C PRO A 380 20.72 7.32 9.81
N VAL A 381 19.87 6.98 8.85
CA VAL A 381 18.88 5.89 8.96
C VAL A 381 19.60 4.64 9.44
N ALA A 382 19.17 4.09 10.58
CA ALA A 382 19.81 3.00 11.29
C ALA A 382 20.03 1.78 10.38
N ALA A 383 21.28 1.52 10.07
CA ALA A 383 21.76 0.22 9.57
C ALA A 383 21.68 -0.79 10.70
N ALA A 384 21.08 -1.95 10.42
CA ALA A 384 20.96 -3.05 11.35
C ALA A 384 22.34 -3.48 11.88
N GLY A 385 22.53 -3.37 13.21
CA GLY A 385 23.73 -3.78 13.88
C GLY A 385 23.99 -5.28 13.80
N GLU A 386 25.23 -5.66 13.61
CA GLU A 386 25.73 -7.03 13.70
C GLU A 386 25.63 -7.56 15.14
N PRO A 387 25.32 -8.84 15.35
CA PRO A 387 25.43 -9.46 16.67
C PRO A 387 26.89 -9.73 16.99
N GLN A 388 27.43 -9.10 18.01
CA GLN A 388 28.71 -9.50 18.62
C GLN A 388 28.56 -10.89 19.25
N ALA A 389 29.39 -11.81 18.79
CA ALA A 389 29.62 -13.08 19.44
C ALA A 389 30.21 -12.83 20.83
N ARG A 390 29.56 -13.28 21.89
CA ARG A 390 30.15 -13.46 23.20
C ARG A 390 30.63 -14.89 23.32
N SER A 391 31.95 -15.04 23.38
CA SER A 391 32.64 -16.22 23.88
C SER A 391 32.55 -16.26 25.41
N SER A 392 32.03 -17.31 25.95
CA SER A 392 32.43 -18.15 27.10
C SER A 392 31.20 -18.89 27.64
#